data_30f3f176e04ca01e04a3d4ed6582d060
#
_entry.id   30f3f176e04ca01e04a3d4ed6582d060
#
_cell.length_a   1.000
_cell.length_b   1.000
_cell.length_c   1.000
_cell.angle_alpha   90.00
_cell.angle_beta   90.00
_cell.angle_gamma   90.00
#
_symmetry.space_group_name_H-M   'P 1'
#
loop_
_entity.id
_entity.type
_entity.pdbx_description
1 polymer ?
#
loop_
_entity_poly.entity_id
_entity_poly.type
_entity_poly.pdbx_seq_one_letter_code
_entity_poly.pdbx_strand_id
1 'polypeptide(L)'
;MLKDITIGQYYRENSVIHRLDPRVKLFGTMVFLISLFVADNIIGYGIATIVLICVIKISRVPFKFIVRGLKAIIILLLISVSFNLFSTPGTVVVRFWILKITKEGIINAFFMAVRLIYLIIGSSLMTLTTTPNDLTDGLEKALDFLRKIKVPVHEIAMMMSIALRFIPILMEETDKIMKAQKARGADFETGGIIRKAKSMVPLLVPLLISAFRRANDLATAMDARCYRGGEGRTKMKPLKYKRNDGVAYLIYVIYLGLIVGANYI
;
A
#
# COMPACT_ATOMS: atom_id res chain seq x y z
N MET A 1 0.00 -22.52 6.04
CA MET A 1 -0.54 -21.55 5.06
C MET A 1 -0.95 -20.21 5.65
N LEU A 2 -1.48 -20.11 6.88
CA LEU A 2 -1.86 -18.80 7.46
C LEU A 2 -0.71 -18.05 8.15
N LYS A 3 0.43 -18.68 8.41
CA LYS A 3 1.60 -18.08 9.08
C LYS A 3 2.36 -17.06 8.24
N ASP A 4 2.10 -17.02 6.93
CA ASP A 4 2.79 -16.13 5.98
C ASP A 4 2.03 -14.83 5.71
N ILE A 5 0.85 -14.64 6.32
CA ILE A 5 0.11 -13.39 6.24
C ILE A 5 0.70 -12.41 7.24
N THR A 6 1.76 -11.75 6.85
CA THR A 6 2.28 -10.60 7.61
C THR A 6 1.34 -9.42 7.43
N ILE A 7 0.52 -9.15 8.47
CA ILE A 7 -0.35 -7.98 8.49
C ILE A 7 0.54 -6.74 8.64
N GLY A 8 0.68 -6.01 7.53
CA GLY A 8 1.53 -4.83 7.42
C GLY A 8 3.01 -5.18 7.27
N GLN A 9 3.58 -4.85 6.13
CA GLN A 9 5.02 -5.03 5.86
C GLN A 9 5.87 -3.96 6.57
N TYR A 10 5.38 -3.39 7.69
CA TYR A 10 6.12 -2.35 8.41
C TYR A 10 7.47 -2.87 8.91
N TYR A 11 8.54 -2.22 8.48
CA TYR A 11 9.89 -2.48 8.96
C TYR A 11 10.20 -1.55 10.13
N ARG A 12 10.35 -2.13 11.35
CA ARG A 12 10.58 -1.35 12.57
C ARG A 12 12.01 -0.84 12.61
N GLU A 13 12.21 0.43 12.22
CA GLU A 13 13.50 1.12 12.25
C GLU A 13 13.33 2.57 12.71
N ASN A 14 14.39 3.14 13.30
CA ASN A 14 14.43 4.53 13.77
C ASN A 14 15.10 5.42 12.72
N SER A 15 14.35 5.88 11.71
CA SER A 15 14.83 6.86 10.75
C SER A 15 14.01 8.15 10.77
N VAL A 16 14.53 9.20 10.12
CA VAL A 16 13.82 10.49 9.97
C VAL A 16 12.47 10.25 9.28
N ILE A 17 12.43 9.40 8.25
CA ILE A 17 11.21 9.10 7.50
C ILE A 17 10.18 8.38 8.38
N HIS A 18 10.58 7.42 9.21
CA HIS A 18 9.66 6.73 10.12
C HIS A 18 8.99 7.69 11.12
N ARG A 19 9.69 8.75 11.52
CA ARG A 19 9.22 9.75 12.51
C ARG A 19 8.37 10.88 11.91
N LEU A 20 8.26 10.98 10.58
CA LEU A 20 7.37 11.94 9.92
C LEU A 20 5.90 11.62 10.18
N ASP A 21 5.07 12.65 10.16
CA ASP A 21 3.61 12.52 10.27
C ASP A 21 3.07 11.66 9.09
N PRO A 22 2.18 10.70 9.32
CA PRO A 22 1.61 9.84 8.28
C PRO A 22 0.96 10.62 7.12
N ARG A 23 0.38 11.78 7.40
CA ARG A 23 -0.20 12.66 6.37
C ARG A 23 0.84 13.17 5.38
N VAL A 24 2.02 13.55 5.90
CA VAL A 24 3.15 14.03 5.10
C VAL A 24 3.69 12.93 4.21
N LYS A 25 3.82 11.71 4.73
CA LYS A 25 4.25 10.53 3.96
C LYS A 25 3.26 10.18 2.86
N LEU A 26 1.95 10.19 3.18
CA LEU A 26 0.87 9.94 2.25
C LEU A 26 0.90 10.96 1.09
N PHE A 27 0.95 12.24 1.44
CA PHE A 27 1.04 13.33 0.47
C PHE A 27 2.31 13.23 -0.38
N GLY A 28 3.48 13.00 0.25
CA GLY A 28 4.75 12.86 -0.45
C GLY A 28 4.77 11.67 -1.41
N THR A 29 4.18 10.53 -1.02
CA THR A 29 4.04 9.37 -1.91
C THR A 29 3.14 9.69 -3.09
N MET A 30 1.99 10.34 -2.87
CA MET A 30 1.10 10.76 -3.96
C MET A 30 1.78 11.72 -4.93
N VAL A 31 2.49 12.72 -4.40
CA VAL A 31 3.28 13.66 -5.20
C VAL A 31 4.32 12.93 -6.04
N PHE A 32 5.06 11.99 -5.44
CA PHE A 32 6.04 11.17 -6.15
C PHE A 32 5.40 10.32 -7.25
N LEU A 33 4.29 9.62 -6.95
CA LEU A 33 3.60 8.80 -7.94
C LEU A 33 3.06 9.62 -9.11
N ILE A 34 2.44 10.77 -8.84
CA ILE A 34 1.92 11.67 -9.89
C ILE A 34 3.07 12.25 -10.72
N SER A 35 4.18 12.63 -10.09
CA SER A 35 5.33 13.20 -10.80
C SER A 35 5.95 12.26 -11.83
N LEU A 36 5.87 10.92 -11.64
CA LEU A 36 6.33 9.94 -12.61
C LEU A 36 5.48 9.90 -13.89
N PHE A 37 4.23 10.35 -13.82
CA PHE A 37 3.38 10.48 -15.01
C PHE A 37 3.56 11.84 -15.71
N VAL A 38 4.01 12.85 -14.98
CA VAL A 38 4.32 14.18 -15.52
C VAL A 38 5.71 14.20 -16.15
N ALA A 39 6.63 13.35 -15.68
CA ALA A 39 8.00 13.27 -16.22
C ALA A 39 8.02 12.57 -17.59
N ASP A 40 8.26 13.32 -18.65
CA ASP A 40 8.37 12.79 -20.02
C ASP A 40 9.83 12.70 -20.52
N ASN A 41 10.77 13.37 -19.83
CA ASN A 41 12.16 13.51 -20.23
C ASN A 41 13.10 12.67 -19.34
N ILE A 42 14.26 12.28 -19.90
CA ILE A 42 15.31 11.54 -19.18
C ILE A 42 15.83 12.30 -17.95
N ILE A 43 15.82 13.64 -18.00
CA ILE A 43 16.21 14.52 -16.88
C ILE A 43 15.24 14.37 -15.72
N GLY A 44 13.91 14.37 -15.99
CA GLY A 44 12.88 14.17 -14.98
C GLY A 44 13.02 12.81 -14.26
N TYR A 45 13.28 11.73 -15.01
CA TYR A 45 13.56 10.43 -14.42
C TYR A 45 14.89 10.41 -13.65
N GLY A 46 15.90 11.17 -14.07
CA GLY A 46 17.16 11.34 -13.33
C GLY A 46 16.91 11.99 -11.95
N ILE A 47 16.12 13.06 -11.91
CA ILE A 47 15.74 13.73 -10.65
C ILE A 47 14.96 12.76 -9.76
N ALA A 48 13.97 12.05 -10.31
CA ALA A 48 13.18 11.06 -9.57
C ALA A 48 14.06 9.95 -8.98
N THR A 49 15.08 9.48 -9.73
CA THR A 49 16.05 8.48 -9.28
C THR A 49 16.84 8.98 -8.07
N ILE A 50 17.37 10.21 -8.15
CA ILE A 50 18.17 10.80 -7.06
C ILE A 50 17.31 10.91 -5.80
N VAL A 51 16.09 11.44 -5.92
CA VAL A 51 15.16 11.55 -4.79
C VAL A 51 14.83 10.18 -4.20
N LEU A 52 14.52 9.19 -5.05
CA LEU A 52 14.20 7.84 -4.59
C LEU A 52 15.38 7.20 -3.85
N ILE A 53 16.61 7.32 -4.36
CA ILE A 53 17.83 6.82 -3.70
C ILE A 53 18.04 7.53 -2.36
N CYS A 54 17.86 8.84 -2.29
CA CYS A 54 17.97 9.61 -1.05
C CYS A 54 16.94 9.13 -0.02
N VAL A 55 15.67 8.96 -0.42
CA VAL A 55 14.62 8.47 0.47
C VAL A 55 14.91 7.05 0.97
N ILE A 56 15.37 6.14 0.10
CA ILE A 56 15.78 4.78 0.49
C ILE A 56 16.91 4.83 1.52
N LYS A 57 17.96 5.61 1.29
CA LYS A 57 19.10 5.73 2.22
C LYS A 57 18.68 6.30 3.57
N ILE A 58 17.87 7.37 3.57
CA ILE A 58 17.39 8.02 4.79
C ILE A 58 16.42 7.10 5.56
N SER A 59 15.62 6.28 4.86
CA SER A 59 14.68 5.34 5.48
C SER A 59 15.37 4.21 6.25
N ARG A 60 16.63 3.89 5.95
CA ARG A 60 17.39 2.76 6.51
C ARG A 60 16.72 1.39 6.31
N VAL A 61 15.79 1.29 5.37
CA VAL A 61 15.13 0.03 5.03
C VAL A 61 16.08 -0.81 4.18
N PRO A 62 16.36 -2.08 4.53
CA PRO A 62 17.21 -2.94 3.72
C PRO A 62 16.62 -3.17 2.33
N PHE A 63 17.44 -3.01 1.29
CA PHE A 63 17.04 -3.11 -0.10
C PHE A 63 16.33 -4.43 -0.43
N LYS A 64 16.66 -5.51 0.28
CA LYS A 64 16.03 -6.83 0.13
C LYS A 64 14.51 -6.81 0.34
N PHE A 65 14.01 -5.99 1.29
CA PHE A 65 12.57 -5.87 1.54
C PHE A 65 11.87 -5.07 0.44
N ILE A 66 12.52 -4.05 -0.10
CA ILE A 66 12.00 -3.22 -1.20
C ILE A 66 11.88 -4.07 -2.48
N VAL A 67 12.93 -4.84 -2.82
CA VAL A 67 12.95 -5.72 -4.00
C VAL A 67 11.94 -6.88 -3.90
N ARG A 68 11.58 -7.29 -2.69
CA ARG A 68 10.55 -8.33 -2.52
C ARG A 68 9.21 -7.90 -3.11
N GLY A 69 8.86 -6.61 -3.01
CA GLY A 69 7.67 -6.05 -3.68
C GLY A 69 7.73 -6.14 -5.20
N LEU A 70 8.92 -5.96 -5.79
CA LEU A 70 9.13 -6.08 -7.24
C LEU A 70 8.92 -7.52 -7.74
N LYS A 71 9.32 -8.53 -6.95
CA LYS A 71 9.20 -9.93 -7.36
C LYS A 71 7.75 -10.33 -7.69
N ALA A 72 6.78 -9.81 -6.95
CA ALA A 72 5.37 -10.11 -7.17
C ALA A 72 4.83 -9.58 -8.51
N ILE A 73 5.45 -8.52 -9.06
CA ILE A 73 4.93 -7.79 -10.23
C ILE A 73 5.84 -7.98 -11.45
N ILE A 74 6.92 -8.76 -11.33
CA ILE A 74 7.90 -8.95 -12.41
C ILE A 74 7.25 -9.52 -13.69
N ILE A 75 6.25 -10.39 -13.53
CA ILE A 75 5.51 -10.98 -14.67
C ILE A 75 4.71 -9.89 -15.38
N LEU A 76 3.98 -9.04 -14.64
CA LEU A 76 3.22 -7.95 -15.21
C LEU A 76 4.14 -6.93 -15.91
N LEU A 77 5.29 -6.64 -15.30
CA LEU A 77 6.31 -5.77 -15.89
C LEU A 77 6.82 -6.33 -17.22
N LEU A 78 7.16 -7.62 -17.27
CA LEU A 78 7.61 -8.27 -18.51
C LEU A 78 6.53 -8.22 -19.60
N ILE A 79 5.28 -8.49 -19.26
CA ILE A 79 4.16 -8.41 -20.22
C ILE A 79 4.01 -6.98 -20.74
N SER A 80 4.01 -5.97 -19.85
CA SER A 80 3.85 -4.57 -20.23
C SER A 80 4.98 -4.06 -21.11
N VAL A 81 6.22 -4.41 -20.77
CA VAL A 81 7.43 -4.05 -21.55
C VAL A 81 7.38 -4.72 -22.93
N SER A 82 7.05 -6.02 -22.99
CA SER A 82 6.92 -6.74 -24.25
C SER A 82 5.84 -6.14 -25.15
N PHE A 83 4.69 -5.80 -24.55
CA PHE A 83 3.59 -5.18 -25.30
C PHE A 83 4.02 -3.83 -25.91
N ASN A 84 4.66 -2.95 -25.12
CA ASN A 84 5.15 -1.68 -25.62
C ASN A 84 6.23 -1.84 -26.69
N LEU A 85 7.12 -2.82 -26.55
CA LEU A 85 8.21 -3.08 -27.50
C LEU A 85 7.70 -3.44 -28.90
N PHE A 86 6.59 -4.20 -28.96
CA PHE A 86 6.06 -4.72 -30.24
C PHE A 86 4.88 -3.90 -30.78
N SER A 87 4.15 -3.17 -29.94
CA SER A 87 2.94 -2.43 -30.35
C SER A 87 3.22 -0.97 -30.72
N THR A 88 4.36 -0.41 -30.35
CA THR A 88 4.65 1.01 -30.61
C THR A 88 5.04 1.20 -32.09
N PRO A 89 4.31 2.00 -32.87
CA PRO A 89 4.69 2.35 -34.25
C PRO A 89 5.93 3.28 -34.23
N GLY A 90 6.81 3.13 -35.25
CA GLY A 90 7.99 3.96 -35.38
C GLY A 90 9.01 3.42 -36.39
N THR A 91 10.25 3.92 -36.31
CA THR A 91 11.35 3.49 -37.17
C THR A 91 11.79 2.07 -36.84
N VAL A 92 11.66 1.16 -37.80
CA VAL A 92 11.97 -0.27 -37.62
C VAL A 92 13.48 -0.47 -37.51
N VAL A 93 13.95 -0.97 -36.38
CA VAL A 93 15.35 -1.32 -36.14
C VAL A 93 15.61 -2.79 -36.48
N VAL A 94 14.71 -3.67 -36.05
CA VAL A 94 14.79 -5.11 -36.32
C VAL A 94 13.41 -5.62 -36.72
N ARG A 95 13.33 -6.36 -37.80
CA ARG A 95 12.14 -7.04 -38.27
C ARG A 95 12.33 -8.55 -38.16
N PHE A 96 11.55 -9.17 -37.28
CA PHE A 96 11.56 -10.62 -37.12
C PHE A 96 10.18 -11.17 -37.47
N TRP A 97 10.02 -11.59 -38.70
CA TRP A 97 8.79 -12.12 -39.29
C TRP A 97 7.57 -11.19 -39.09
N ILE A 98 6.71 -11.43 -38.09
CA ILE A 98 5.52 -10.64 -37.78
C ILE A 98 5.81 -9.52 -36.77
N LEU A 99 6.84 -9.68 -35.93
CA LEU A 99 7.20 -8.75 -34.88
C LEU A 99 8.18 -7.69 -35.39
N LYS A 100 7.83 -6.42 -35.20
CA LYS A 100 8.67 -5.27 -35.57
C LYS A 100 9.12 -4.58 -34.28
N ILE A 101 10.42 -4.50 -34.08
CA ILE A 101 11.01 -3.72 -32.98
C ILE A 101 11.38 -2.36 -33.53
N THR A 102 10.76 -1.30 -32.96
CA THR A 102 11.00 0.08 -33.36
C THR A 102 11.90 0.78 -32.34
N LYS A 103 12.64 1.79 -32.79
CA LYS A 103 13.49 2.58 -31.91
C LYS A 103 12.66 3.27 -30.81
N GLU A 104 11.52 3.82 -31.21
CA GLU A 104 10.55 4.46 -30.31
C GLU A 104 9.95 3.45 -29.32
N GLY A 105 9.71 2.22 -29.79
CA GLY A 105 9.24 1.12 -28.95
C GLY A 105 10.24 0.74 -27.85
N ILE A 106 11.54 0.71 -28.17
CA ILE A 106 12.59 0.42 -27.16
C ILE A 106 12.63 1.53 -26.10
N ILE A 107 12.61 2.80 -26.54
CA ILE A 107 12.65 3.94 -25.63
C ILE A 107 11.43 3.95 -24.72
N ASN A 108 10.22 3.80 -25.28
CA ASN A 108 8.99 3.77 -24.51
C ASN A 108 8.92 2.58 -23.56
N ALA A 109 9.36 1.39 -23.98
CA ALA A 109 9.44 0.21 -23.15
C ALA A 109 10.40 0.42 -21.96
N PHE A 110 11.55 1.10 -22.17
CA PHE A 110 12.49 1.42 -21.11
C PHE A 110 11.87 2.41 -20.10
N PHE A 111 11.29 3.52 -20.56
CA PHE A 111 10.63 4.48 -19.66
C PHE A 111 9.47 3.85 -18.90
N MET A 112 8.68 3.00 -19.57
CA MET A 112 7.59 2.26 -18.93
C MET A 112 8.10 1.32 -17.83
N ALA A 113 9.18 0.59 -18.11
CA ALA A 113 9.82 -0.30 -17.12
C ALA A 113 10.30 0.48 -15.89
N VAL A 114 11.03 1.58 -16.11
CA VAL A 114 11.53 2.44 -15.03
C VAL A 114 10.37 3.05 -14.23
N ARG A 115 9.33 3.55 -14.92
CA ARG A 115 8.13 4.09 -14.28
C ARG A 115 7.46 3.07 -13.37
N LEU A 116 7.21 1.85 -13.87
CA LEU A 116 6.59 0.79 -13.06
C LEU A 116 7.44 0.40 -11.85
N ILE A 117 8.75 0.28 -12.02
CA ILE A 117 9.68 -0.02 -10.92
C ILE A 117 9.61 1.08 -9.85
N TYR A 118 9.62 2.36 -10.24
CA TYR A 118 9.58 3.48 -9.30
C TYR A 118 8.24 3.61 -8.59
N LEU A 119 7.12 3.36 -9.29
CA LEU A 119 5.78 3.28 -8.69
C LEU A 119 5.74 2.23 -7.57
N ILE A 120 6.29 1.05 -7.84
CA ILE A 120 6.32 -0.06 -6.87
C ILE A 120 7.23 0.28 -5.69
N ILE A 121 8.44 0.79 -5.95
CA ILE A 121 9.38 1.14 -4.88
C ILE A 121 8.82 2.26 -4.02
N GLY A 122 8.25 3.31 -4.62
CA GLY A 122 7.66 4.44 -3.90
C GLY A 122 6.51 4.03 -2.99
N SER A 123 5.56 3.23 -3.49
CA SER A 123 4.46 2.71 -2.70
C SER A 123 4.92 1.72 -1.62
N SER A 124 5.89 0.86 -1.93
CA SER A 124 6.47 -0.08 -0.96
C SER A 124 7.18 0.64 0.18
N LEU A 125 7.91 1.72 -0.10
CA LEU A 125 8.56 2.53 0.93
C LEU A 125 7.55 3.13 1.92
N MET A 126 6.42 3.62 1.44
CA MET A 126 5.34 4.11 2.30
C MET A 126 4.84 3.01 3.23
N THR A 127 4.57 1.81 2.70
CA THR A 127 4.06 0.67 3.47
C THR A 127 5.11 0.15 4.47
N LEU A 128 6.40 0.15 4.10
CA LEU A 128 7.49 -0.28 4.97
C LEU A 128 7.81 0.72 6.09
N THR A 129 7.51 2.02 5.89
CA THR A 129 7.83 3.08 6.84
C THR A 129 6.65 3.57 7.68
N THR A 130 5.43 3.08 7.41
CA THR A 130 4.21 3.54 8.10
C THR A 130 3.42 2.34 8.61
N THR A 131 3.03 2.36 9.88
CA THR A 131 2.18 1.30 10.42
C THR A 131 0.76 1.40 9.86
N PRO A 132 0.01 0.28 9.73
CA PRO A 132 -1.38 0.33 9.27
C PRO A 132 -2.28 1.25 10.11
N ASN A 133 -2.06 1.31 11.43
CA ASN A 133 -2.82 2.19 12.32
C ASN A 133 -2.50 3.67 12.05
N ASP A 134 -1.20 4.01 11.91
CA ASP A 134 -0.79 5.39 11.59
C ASP A 134 -1.31 5.80 10.21
N LEU A 135 -1.34 4.87 9.24
CA LEU A 135 -1.89 5.11 7.92
C LEU A 135 -3.39 5.43 7.99
N THR A 136 -4.15 4.67 8.79
CA THR A 136 -5.58 4.92 9.01
C THR A 136 -5.83 6.29 9.65
N ASP A 137 -5.03 6.65 10.67
CA ASP A 137 -5.11 7.97 11.32
C ASP A 137 -4.72 9.10 10.36
N GLY A 138 -3.72 8.87 9.51
CA GLY A 138 -3.31 9.79 8.45
C GLY A 138 -4.39 10.02 7.41
N LEU A 139 -5.04 8.93 6.95
CA LEU A 139 -6.15 8.97 5.99
C LEU A 139 -7.36 9.69 6.57
N GLU A 140 -7.75 9.41 7.81
CA GLU A 140 -8.86 10.11 8.48
C GLU A 140 -8.65 11.63 8.44
N LYS A 141 -7.44 12.08 8.78
CA LYS A 141 -7.14 13.51 8.79
C LYS A 141 -6.97 14.10 7.39
N ALA A 142 -6.43 13.34 6.45
CA ALA A 142 -6.29 13.79 5.06
C ALA A 142 -7.67 13.91 4.37
N LEU A 143 -8.61 13.03 4.71
CA LEU A 143 -9.95 13.00 4.13
C LEU A 143 -10.99 13.78 4.94
N ASP A 144 -10.60 14.49 6.01
CA ASP A 144 -11.52 15.26 6.87
C ASP A 144 -12.33 16.31 6.09
N PHE A 145 -11.81 16.80 4.95
CA PHE A 145 -12.55 17.71 4.06
C PHE A 145 -13.83 17.07 3.48
N LEU A 146 -13.89 15.73 3.34
CA LEU A 146 -15.08 15.02 2.86
C LEU A 146 -16.25 15.04 3.86
N ARG A 147 -15.99 15.39 5.12
CA ARG A 147 -17.08 15.64 6.10
C ARG A 147 -18.02 16.75 5.65
N LYS A 148 -17.53 17.73 4.88
CA LYS A 148 -18.35 18.78 4.29
C LYS A 148 -19.40 18.23 3.31
N ILE A 149 -19.13 17.06 2.71
CA ILE A 149 -20.03 16.34 1.78
C ILE A 149 -20.81 15.23 2.52
N LYS A 150 -20.87 15.30 3.86
CA LYS A 150 -21.57 14.33 4.74
C LYS A 150 -21.03 12.90 4.70
N VAL A 151 -19.76 12.69 4.29
CA VAL A 151 -19.10 11.38 4.37
C VAL A 151 -18.69 11.14 5.83
N PRO A 152 -19.04 9.99 6.44
CA PRO A 152 -18.72 9.67 7.84
C PRO A 152 -17.25 9.17 7.97
N VAL A 153 -16.29 10.07 7.69
CA VAL A 153 -14.85 9.74 7.64
C VAL A 153 -14.34 9.20 8.97
N HIS A 154 -14.82 9.77 10.08
CA HIS A 154 -14.41 9.32 11.42
C HIS A 154 -14.87 7.89 11.72
N GLU A 155 -16.13 7.59 11.39
CA GLU A 155 -16.72 6.26 11.59
C GLU A 155 -15.99 5.22 10.74
N ILE A 156 -15.67 5.55 9.48
CA ILE A 156 -14.90 4.68 8.59
C ILE A 156 -13.50 4.41 9.19
N ALA A 157 -12.79 5.45 9.65
CA ALA A 157 -11.47 5.30 10.26
C ALA A 157 -11.52 4.46 11.54
N MET A 158 -12.57 4.63 12.34
CA MET A 158 -12.79 3.82 13.54
C MET A 158 -13.04 2.36 13.18
N MET A 159 -13.90 2.07 12.19
CA MET A 159 -14.13 0.71 11.70
C MET A 159 -12.84 0.06 11.19
N MET A 160 -12.00 0.79 10.45
CA MET A 160 -10.70 0.32 10.00
C MET A 160 -9.77 -0.01 11.19
N SER A 161 -9.72 0.86 12.20
CA SER A 161 -8.88 0.64 13.39
C SER A 161 -9.34 -0.58 14.19
N ILE A 162 -10.65 -0.80 14.32
CA ILE A 162 -11.24 -1.98 14.95
C ILE A 162 -10.91 -3.23 14.14
N ALA A 163 -11.08 -3.18 12.81
CA ALA A 163 -10.76 -4.29 11.92
C ALA A 163 -9.29 -4.69 12.03
N LEU A 164 -8.34 -3.73 11.95
CA LEU A 164 -6.91 -3.97 12.09
C LEU A 164 -6.54 -4.64 13.42
N ARG A 165 -7.27 -4.33 14.49
CA ARG A 165 -7.09 -4.96 15.81
C ARG A 165 -7.64 -6.39 15.84
N PHE A 166 -8.77 -6.63 15.17
CA PHE A 166 -9.42 -7.95 15.20
C PHE A 166 -8.78 -8.95 14.23
N ILE A 167 -8.12 -8.50 13.14
CA ILE A 167 -7.49 -9.41 12.19
C ILE A 167 -6.53 -10.40 12.87
N PRO A 168 -5.56 -10.01 13.73
CA PRO A 168 -4.69 -10.97 14.41
C PRO A 168 -5.48 -11.96 15.29
N ILE A 169 -6.49 -11.47 16.01
CA ILE A 169 -7.32 -12.27 16.89
C ILE A 169 -8.11 -13.30 16.11
N LEU A 170 -8.71 -12.90 14.98
CA LEU A 170 -9.45 -13.80 14.09
C LEU A 170 -8.54 -14.82 13.41
N MET A 171 -7.30 -14.46 13.10
CA MET A 171 -6.31 -15.40 12.57
C MET A 171 -5.97 -16.49 13.58
N GLU A 172 -5.73 -16.14 14.84
CA GLU A 172 -5.51 -17.11 15.93
C GLU A 172 -6.72 -18.01 16.15
N GLU A 173 -7.92 -17.45 16.10
CA GLU A 173 -9.18 -18.18 16.21
C GLU A 173 -9.33 -19.16 15.04
N THR A 174 -9.05 -18.70 13.82
CA THR A 174 -9.06 -19.54 12.61
C THR A 174 -8.11 -20.72 12.73
N ASP A 175 -6.90 -20.53 13.25
CA ASP A 175 -5.93 -21.60 13.48
C ASP A 175 -6.45 -22.61 14.53
N LYS A 176 -7.10 -22.15 15.59
CA LYS A 176 -7.70 -23.02 16.62
C LYS A 176 -8.85 -23.84 16.04
N ILE A 177 -9.78 -23.21 15.33
CA ILE A 177 -10.92 -23.87 14.70
C ILE A 177 -10.41 -24.88 13.66
N MET A 178 -9.44 -24.52 12.84
CA MET A 178 -8.85 -25.40 11.82
C MET A 178 -8.24 -26.66 12.46
N LYS A 179 -7.48 -26.51 13.54
CA LYS A 179 -6.92 -27.65 14.28
C LYS A 179 -8.00 -28.56 14.85
N ALA A 180 -9.04 -27.96 15.44
CA ALA A 180 -10.17 -28.73 15.99
C ALA A 180 -10.94 -29.46 14.89
N GLN A 181 -11.17 -28.88 13.75
CA GLN A 181 -11.86 -29.51 12.61
C GLN A 181 -10.99 -30.61 11.96
N LYS A 182 -9.67 -30.41 11.86
CA LYS A 182 -8.73 -31.45 11.40
C LYS A 182 -8.78 -32.68 12.35
N ALA A 183 -8.83 -32.47 13.67
CA ALA A 183 -8.96 -33.55 14.65
C ALA A 183 -10.29 -34.29 14.52
N ARG A 184 -11.33 -33.64 13.98
CA ARG A 184 -12.64 -34.29 13.68
C ARG A 184 -12.68 -34.94 12.30
N GLY A 185 -11.54 -35.03 11.59
CA GLY A 185 -11.44 -35.67 10.28
C GLY A 185 -11.74 -34.76 9.09
N ALA A 186 -11.84 -33.44 9.29
CA ALA A 186 -12.01 -32.51 8.18
C ALA A 186 -10.71 -32.40 7.36
N ASP A 187 -10.84 -32.54 6.05
CA ASP A 187 -9.75 -32.41 5.09
C ASP A 187 -9.92 -31.12 4.27
N PHE A 188 -8.95 -30.22 4.41
CA PHE A 188 -8.92 -28.91 3.73
C PHE A 188 -7.97 -28.88 2.52
N GLU A 189 -7.21 -29.95 2.28
CA GLU A 189 -6.10 -29.96 1.33
C GLU A 189 -6.39 -30.79 0.08
N THR A 190 -7.19 -31.87 0.22
CA THR A 190 -7.46 -32.79 -0.91
C THR A 190 -8.77 -32.44 -1.65
N GLY A 191 -8.78 -32.66 -2.97
CA GLY A 191 -9.97 -32.54 -3.82
C GLY A 191 -9.99 -31.32 -4.74
N GLY A 192 -10.99 -31.28 -5.62
CA GLY A 192 -11.23 -30.18 -6.54
C GLY A 192 -11.72 -28.90 -5.85
N ILE A 193 -11.76 -27.78 -6.59
CA ILE A 193 -12.09 -26.43 -6.08
C ILE A 193 -13.42 -26.41 -5.31
N ILE A 194 -14.46 -27.06 -5.84
CA ILE A 194 -15.79 -27.11 -5.21
C ILE A 194 -15.76 -27.87 -3.90
N ARG A 195 -15.02 -29.01 -3.81
CA ARG A 195 -14.87 -29.79 -2.59
C ARG A 195 -14.10 -29.00 -1.54
N LYS A 196 -13.03 -28.29 -1.92
CA LYS A 196 -12.29 -27.39 -1.03
C LYS A 196 -13.16 -26.25 -0.49
N ALA A 197 -13.97 -25.62 -1.34
CA ALA A 197 -14.91 -24.60 -0.89
C ALA A 197 -15.93 -25.14 0.14
N LYS A 198 -16.47 -26.32 -0.11
CA LYS A 198 -17.42 -26.98 0.80
C LYS A 198 -16.76 -27.38 2.13
N SER A 199 -15.52 -27.85 2.12
CA SER A 199 -14.77 -28.19 3.34
C SER A 199 -14.42 -26.96 4.20
N MET A 200 -14.43 -25.75 3.65
CA MET A 200 -14.22 -24.53 4.42
C MET A 200 -15.46 -24.06 5.20
N VAL A 201 -16.66 -24.54 4.88
CA VAL A 201 -17.90 -24.13 5.59
C VAL A 201 -17.85 -24.42 7.09
N PRO A 202 -17.39 -25.59 7.58
CA PRO A 202 -17.24 -25.89 9.01
C PRO A 202 -16.25 -24.98 9.74
N LEU A 203 -15.41 -24.24 9.02
CA LEU A 203 -14.49 -23.25 9.56
C LEU A 203 -15.13 -21.85 9.55
N LEU A 204 -15.84 -21.51 8.48
CA LEU A 204 -16.43 -20.18 8.31
C LEU A 204 -17.59 -19.92 9.29
N VAL A 205 -18.46 -20.92 9.52
CA VAL A 205 -19.63 -20.75 10.39
C VAL A 205 -19.25 -20.44 11.85
N PRO A 206 -18.36 -21.19 12.52
CA PRO A 206 -17.92 -20.86 13.87
C PRO A 206 -17.18 -19.51 13.94
N LEU A 207 -16.37 -19.20 12.91
CA LEU A 207 -15.66 -17.94 12.84
C LEU A 207 -16.62 -16.74 12.77
N LEU A 208 -17.67 -16.86 11.94
CA LEU A 208 -18.70 -15.83 11.81
C LEU A 208 -19.45 -15.62 13.13
N ILE A 209 -19.84 -16.70 13.81
CA ILE A 209 -20.49 -16.65 15.12
C ILE A 209 -19.59 -15.96 16.16
N SER A 210 -18.30 -16.30 16.18
CA SER A 210 -17.31 -15.68 17.07
C SER A 210 -17.16 -14.18 16.75
N ALA A 211 -17.11 -13.80 15.46
CA ALA A 211 -17.02 -12.40 15.04
C ALA A 211 -18.25 -11.59 15.49
N PHE A 212 -19.47 -12.12 15.33
CA PHE A 212 -20.68 -11.45 15.80
C PHE A 212 -20.71 -11.32 17.32
N ARG A 213 -20.32 -12.35 18.06
CA ARG A 213 -20.25 -12.26 19.52
C ARG A 213 -19.31 -11.15 19.96
N ARG A 214 -18.10 -11.08 19.36
CA ARG A 214 -17.12 -10.00 19.64
C ARG A 214 -17.64 -8.62 19.27
N ALA A 215 -18.38 -8.51 18.16
CA ALA A 215 -18.99 -7.25 17.75
C ALA A 215 -20.01 -6.77 18.79
N ASN A 216 -20.86 -7.67 19.31
CA ASN A 216 -21.83 -7.36 20.37
C ASN A 216 -21.14 -6.98 21.69
N ASP A 217 -20.11 -7.73 22.09
CA ASP A 217 -19.31 -7.41 23.29
C ASP A 217 -18.67 -6.02 23.18
N LEU A 218 -18.13 -5.68 21.98
CA LEU A 218 -17.54 -4.37 21.73
C LEU A 218 -18.62 -3.27 21.75
N ALA A 219 -19.78 -3.49 21.12
CA ALA A 219 -20.88 -2.54 21.11
C ALA A 219 -21.35 -2.24 22.54
N THR A 220 -21.58 -3.28 23.36
CA THR A 220 -21.96 -3.14 24.76
C THR A 220 -20.90 -2.38 25.56
N ALA A 221 -19.61 -2.65 25.32
CA ALA A 221 -18.52 -1.94 25.98
C ALA A 221 -18.44 -0.46 25.53
N MET A 222 -18.78 -0.15 24.29
CA MET A 222 -18.84 1.23 23.77
C MET A 222 -20.02 2.00 24.38
N ASP A 223 -21.18 1.37 24.47
CA ASP A 223 -22.38 1.96 25.10
C ASP A 223 -22.12 2.23 26.58
N ALA A 224 -21.51 1.30 27.31
CA ALA A 224 -21.14 1.49 28.72
C ALA A 224 -20.10 2.64 28.92
N ARG A 225 -19.35 3.00 27.89
CA ARG A 225 -18.43 4.14 27.87
C ARG A 225 -19.06 5.41 27.29
N CYS A 226 -20.39 5.44 27.12
CA CYS A 226 -21.15 6.56 26.61
C CYS A 226 -20.67 7.02 25.21
N TYR A 227 -20.34 6.10 24.32
CA TYR A 227 -19.96 6.45 22.96
C TYR A 227 -21.17 7.05 22.20
N ARG A 228 -21.01 8.27 21.68
CA ARG A 228 -22.05 9.02 20.95
C ARG A 228 -21.59 9.48 19.55
N GLY A 229 -20.74 8.70 18.89
CA GLY A 229 -20.21 9.07 17.58
C GLY A 229 -18.92 9.90 17.65
N GLY A 230 -18.58 10.56 16.55
CA GLY A 230 -17.31 11.28 16.39
C GLY A 230 -17.31 12.74 16.83
N GLU A 231 -18.49 13.35 17.09
CA GLU A 231 -18.58 14.76 17.45
C GLU A 231 -18.08 15.03 18.87
N GLY A 232 -17.24 16.06 19.03
CA GLY A 232 -16.66 16.46 20.32
C GLY A 232 -15.61 15.53 20.89
N ARG A 233 -15.18 14.49 20.17
CA ARG A 233 -14.22 13.50 20.64
C ARG A 233 -12.79 13.94 20.42
N THR A 234 -11.92 13.72 21.43
CA THR A 234 -10.48 13.94 21.33
C THR A 234 -9.72 12.61 21.22
N LYS A 235 -8.61 12.60 20.48
CA LYS A 235 -7.72 11.42 20.40
C LYS A 235 -6.70 11.45 21.53
N MET A 236 -6.44 10.30 22.17
CA MET A 236 -5.37 10.16 23.18
C MET A 236 -3.98 10.50 22.62
N LYS A 237 -3.73 10.18 21.36
CA LYS A 237 -2.49 10.48 20.64
C LYS A 237 -2.82 11.28 19.38
N PRO A 238 -3.07 12.59 19.50
CA PRO A 238 -3.36 13.40 18.32
C PRO A 238 -2.14 13.53 17.43
N LEU A 239 -2.35 13.46 16.10
CA LEU A 239 -1.31 13.77 15.12
C LEU A 239 -0.96 15.26 15.24
N LYS A 240 0.32 15.57 15.47
CA LYS A 240 0.85 16.94 15.56
C LYS A 240 1.99 17.10 14.57
N TYR A 241 1.89 18.13 13.73
CA TYR A 241 2.99 18.49 12.84
C TYR A 241 4.24 18.88 13.63
N LYS A 242 5.37 18.38 13.18
CA LYS A 242 6.70 18.68 13.71
C LYS A 242 7.46 19.56 12.71
N ARG A 243 8.56 20.15 13.15
CA ARG A 243 9.43 20.97 12.32
C ARG A 243 9.93 20.22 11.06
N ASN A 244 10.21 18.93 11.20
CA ASN A 244 10.64 18.07 10.11
C ASN A 244 9.56 17.86 9.03
N ASP A 245 8.29 17.93 9.40
CA ASP A 245 7.17 17.79 8.48
C ASP A 245 7.07 19.00 7.54
N GLY A 246 7.34 20.21 8.08
CA GLY A 246 7.41 21.43 7.27
C GLY A 246 8.56 21.41 6.25
N VAL A 247 9.74 20.89 6.68
CA VAL A 247 10.88 20.71 5.77
C VAL A 247 10.54 19.69 4.66
N ALA A 248 9.82 18.60 4.99
CA ALA A 248 9.42 17.62 4.01
C ALA A 248 8.47 18.22 2.95
N TYR A 249 7.49 19.04 3.34
CA TYR A 249 6.62 19.75 2.39
C TYR A 249 7.41 20.68 1.46
N LEU A 250 8.38 21.43 2.00
CA LEU A 250 9.26 22.29 1.20
C LEU A 250 10.02 21.47 0.15
N ILE A 251 10.58 20.32 0.54
CA ILE A 251 11.27 19.41 -0.38
C ILE A 251 10.33 18.90 -1.48
N TYR A 252 9.07 18.58 -1.16
CA TYR A 252 8.10 18.13 -2.16
C TYR A 252 7.77 19.24 -3.19
N VAL A 253 7.64 20.49 -2.74
CA VAL A 253 7.40 21.64 -3.64
C VAL A 253 8.59 21.86 -4.57
N ILE A 254 9.83 21.84 -4.02
CA ILE A 254 11.06 21.96 -4.81
C ILE A 254 11.16 20.81 -5.81
N TYR A 255 10.90 19.58 -5.39
CA TYR A 255 10.92 18.41 -6.24
C TYR A 255 9.94 18.52 -7.42
N LEU A 256 8.68 18.90 -7.15
CA LEU A 256 7.69 19.12 -8.21
C LEU A 256 8.12 20.24 -9.16
N GLY A 257 8.64 21.36 -8.62
CA GLY A 257 9.16 22.44 -9.44
C GLY A 257 10.29 22.00 -10.37
N LEU A 258 11.20 21.14 -9.88
CA LEU A 258 12.29 20.58 -10.70
C LEU A 258 11.77 19.63 -11.79
N ILE A 259 10.79 18.75 -11.48
CA ILE A 259 10.18 17.85 -12.48
C ILE A 259 9.46 18.64 -13.57
N VAL A 260 8.63 19.62 -13.17
CA VAL A 260 7.92 20.47 -14.14
C VAL A 260 8.90 21.30 -14.96
N GLY A 261 9.91 21.89 -14.32
CA GLY A 261 10.96 22.64 -15.01
C GLY A 261 11.76 21.79 -16.02
N ALA A 262 12.04 20.53 -15.68
CA ALA A 262 12.72 19.61 -16.57
C ALA A 262 11.94 19.29 -17.86
N ASN A 263 10.61 19.42 -17.86
CA ASN A 263 9.80 19.19 -19.06
C ASN A 263 9.83 20.35 -20.05
N TYR A 264 10.29 21.55 -19.61
CA TYR A 264 10.43 22.74 -20.48
C TYR A 264 11.83 22.85 -21.10
N ILE A 265 12.76 22.00 -20.70
CA ILE A 265 14.11 21.88 -21.22
C ILE A 265 14.19 20.72 -22.21
#